data_582690f52145b505cf5c5f8d8ffec88b
#
_entry.id   582690f52145b505cf5c5f8d8ffec88b
#
_cell.length_a   1.000
_cell.length_b   1.000
_cell.length_c   1.000
_cell.angle_alpha   90.00
_cell.angle_beta   90.00
_cell.angle_gamma   90.00
#
_symmetry.space_group_name_H-M   'P 1'
#
loop_
_entity.id
_entity.type
_entity.pdbx_description
1 polymer ?
#
loop_
_entity_poly.entity_id
_entity_poly.type
_entity_poly.pdbx_seq_one_letter_code
_entity_poly.pdbx_strand_id
1 'polypeptide(L)'
;MNNESIYQQYMYSYPHKTAYRELNNIAFADVKSRIYEHKTHLYIHMPFCQSRCGFCNLFTCTGANNAFIDNYIEAIIVQARQMQLAPVDWDSFTIGGGTPLLLNVGQLLRLFNGVFDELQVDAHIFKAIETSPSDTTAEKVALLRQLAVNRVSIGVQSFNDLELATLHRRHSATNAHRALELLRREYED
;
A
#
# COMPACT_ATOMS: atom_id res chain seq x y z
N MET A 1 -35.21 23.39 -15.05
CA MET A 1 -34.50 22.11 -15.15
C MET A 1 -33.26 22.27 -14.31
N ASN A 2 -33.28 21.70 -13.11
CA ASN A 2 -32.12 21.78 -12.19
C ASN A 2 -30.98 20.95 -12.76
N ASN A 3 -29.94 21.64 -13.13
CA ASN A 3 -28.65 21.03 -13.55
C ASN A 3 -27.92 20.59 -12.28
N GLU A 4 -28.45 19.58 -11.60
CA GLU A 4 -27.69 18.95 -10.54
C GLU A 4 -26.53 18.22 -11.19
N SER A 5 -25.31 18.76 -10.98
CA SER A 5 -24.06 18.13 -11.39
C SER A 5 -24.01 16.74 -10.79
N ILE A 6 -23.85 15.73 -11.63
CA ILE A 6 -23.66 14.32 -11.23
C ILE A 6 -22.36 14.14 -10.42
N TYR A 7 -21.48 15.11 -10.48
CA TYR A 7 -20.23 15.17 -9.72
C TYR A 7 -20.47 15.89 -8.40
N GLN A 8 -20.86 15.15 -7.38
CA GLN A 8 -20.71 15.62 -6.01
C GLN A 8 -19.22 15.83 -5.74
N GLN A 9 -18.88 16.91 -5.04
CA GLN A 9 -17.49 17.22 -4.71
C GLN A 9 -16.86 16.00 -4.03
N TYR A 10 -15.69 15.61 -4.52
CA TYR A 10 -14.89 14.57 -3.90
C TYR A 10 -14.50 15.03 -2.48
N MET A 11 -15.14 14.46 -1.48
CA MET A 11 -14.75 14.72 -0.10
C MET A 11 -13.44 14.00 0.19
N TYR A 12 -12.38 14.77 0.26
CA TYR A 12 -11.13 14.29 0.85
C TYR A 12 -11.38 14.07 2.35
N SER A 13 -11.21 12.86 2.84
CA SER A 13 -11.23 12.54 4.28
C SER A 13 -10.04 13.15 5.03
N TYR A 14 -9.09 13.77 4.32
CA TYR A 14 -7.93 14.46 4.84
C TYR A 14 -8.00 15.95 4.55
N PRO A 15 -7.43 16.80 5.42
CA PRO A 15 -7.28 18.23 5.13
C PRO A 15 -6.53 18.42 3.81
N HIS A 16 -6.93 19.43 3.03
CA HIS A 16 -6.19 19.78 1.83
C HIS A 16 -4.73 20.15 2.17
N LYS A 17 -3.78 19.89 1.27
CA LYS A 17 -2.34 20.14 1.49
C LYS A 17 -2.01 21.54 1.99
N THR A 18 -2.78 22.55 1.57
CA THR A 18 -2.63 23.93 2.03
C THR A 18 -2.99 24.14 3.51
N ALA A 19 -3.69 23.20 4.12
CA ALA A 19 -4.04 23.23 5.53
C ALA A 19 -2.97 22.58 6.44
N TYR A 20 -1.96 21.91 5.85
CA TYR A 20 -0.88 21.33 6.64
C TYR A 20 -0.05 22.40 7.33
N ARG A 21 0.37 22.12 8.54
CA ARG A 21 1.26 22.94 9.35
C ARG A 21 2.45 22.11 9.77
N GLU A 22 3.58 22.76 9.95
CA GLU A 22 4.73 22.11 10.57
C GLU A 22 4.37 21.68 11.99
N LEU A 23 4.72 20.45 12.33
CA LEU A 23 4.60 19.92 13.67
C LEU A 23 5.91 20.22 14.41
N ASN A 24 5.86 21.21 15.32
CA ASN A 24 7.03 21.58 16.11
C ASN A 24 7.02 20.81 17.44
N ASN A 25 8.15 20.18 17.75
CA ASN A 25 8.43 19.57 19.06
C ASN A 25 7.45 18.51 19.56
N ILE A 26 6.89 17.70 18.65
CA ILE A 26 6.10 16.53 19.04
C ILE A 26 7.06 15.35 19.26
N ALA A 27 7.27 14.96 20.51
CA ALA A 27 8.05 13.78 20.82
C ALA A 27 7.25 12.51 20.46
N PHE A 28 7.95 11.47 19.99
CA PHE A 28 7.31 10.18 19.72
C PHE A 28 6.60 9.63 20.97
N ALA A 29 7.15 9.86 22.17
CA ALA A 29 6.54 9.48 23.43
C ALA A 29 5.11 10.03 23.61
N ASP A 30 4.86 11.28 23.15
CA ASP A 30 3.54 11.93 23.27
C ASP A 30 2.51 11.30 22.32
N VAL A 31 2.97 10.76 21.19
CA VAL A 31 2.12 10.05 20.23
C VAL A 31 1.94 8.60 20.65
N LYS A 32 2.99 7.98 21.19
CA LYS A 32 3.03 6.56 21.56
C LYS A 32 1.92 6.18 22.55
N SER A 33 1.59 7.03 23.53
CA SER A 33 0.52 6.76 24.50
C SER A 33 -0.83 6.53 23.84
N ARG A 34 -1.13 7.27 22.77
CA ARG A 34 -2.42 7.18 22.04
C ARG A 34 -2.61 5.87 21.28
N ILE A 35 -1.52 5.18 20.94
CA ILE A 35 -1.57 3.89 20.25
C ILE A 35 -2.29 2.83 21.09
N TYR A 36 -2.25 2.95 22.43
CA TYR A 36 -2.84 1.99 23.36
C TYR A 36 -4.29 2.33 23.76
N GLU A 37 -4.79 3.50 23.39
CA GLU A 37 -6.13 3.95 23.78
C GLU A 37 -7.23 3.40 22.87
N HIS A 38 -6.87 3.02 21.64
CA HIS A 38 -7.81 2.60 20.59
C HIS A 38 -7.25 1.47 19.75
N LYS A 39 -8.14 0.76 19.05
CA LYS A 39 -7.75 -0.13 17.97
C LYS A 39 -6.96 0.65 16.92
N THR A 40 -5.80 0.14 16.56
CA THR A 40 -4.83 0.88 15.75
C THR A 40 -4.61 0.23 14.40
N HIS A 41 -4.64 1.03 13.34
CA HIS A 41 -4.30 0.60 11.99
C HIS A 41 -2.79 0.74 11.74
N LEU A 42 -2.17 -0.34 11.25
CA LEU A 42 -0.77 -0.34 10.84
C LEU A 42 -0.67 -0.08 9.33
N TYR A 43 -0.01 1.01 8.95
CA TYR A 43 0.24 1.34 7.55
C TYR A 43 1.73 1.37 7.24
N ILE A 44 2.12 0.67 6.17
CA ILE A 44 3.48 0.75 5.61
C ILE A 44 3.42 1.44 4.26
N HIS A 45 4.21 2.50 4.11
CA HIS A 45 4.38 3.16 2.82
C HIS A 45 5.51 2.51 2.03
N MET A 46 5.17 1.96 0.85
CA MET A 46 6.15 1.41 -0.08
C MET A 46 6.28 2.37 -1.27
N PRO A 47 7.36 3.19 -1.34
CA PRO A 47 7.43 4.28 -2.32
C PRO A 47 7.78 3.84 -3.74
N PHE A 48 8.10 2.57 -3.96
CA PHE A 48 8.66 2.10 -5.23
C PHE A 48 7.62 1.92 -6.31
N CYS A 49 7.93 2.44 -7.51
CA CYS A 49 7.15 2.25 -8.73
C CYS A 49 8.08 1.96 -9.90
N GLN A 50 7.59 1.23 -10.90
CA GLN A 50 8.31 1.07 -12.17
C GLN A 50 8.39 2.38 -12.96
N SER A 51 7.35 3.23 -12.86
CA SER A 51 7.28 4.55 -13.49
C SER A 51 6.34 5.45 -12.69
N ARG A 52 6.50 6.76 -12.85
CA ARG A 52 5.57 7.72 -12.25
C ARG A 52 4.44 8.01 -13.24
N CYS A 53 3.20 7.79 -12.81
CA CYS A 53 2.00 8.12 -13.59
C CYS A 53 1.80 9.62 -13.69
N GLY A 54 1.19 10.11 -14.79
CA GLY A 54 1.02 11.53 -15.04
C GLY A 54 0.16 12.28 -14.02
N PHE A 55 -0.71 11.57 -13.30
CA PHE A 55 -1.60 12.12 -12.27
C PHE A 55 -1.10 11.91 -10.83
N CYS A 56 0.05 11.20 -10.63
CA CYS A 56 0.50 10.76 -9.32
C CYS A 56 0.99 11.93 -8.47
N ASN A 57 0.39 12.09 -7.28
CA ASN A 57 0.78 13.08 -6.28
C ASN A 57 1.41 12.44 -5.02
N LEU A 58 1.60 11.12 -5.02
CA LEU A 58 2.22 10.41 -3.91
C LEU A 58 3.74 10.57 -3.92
N PHE A 59 4.34 10.37 -2.76
CA PHE A 59 5.79 10.21 -2.65
C PHE A 59 6.19 8.87 -3.27
N THR A 60 6.84 8.91 -4.45
CA THR A 60 7.25 7.73 -5.19
C THR A 60 8.70 7.82 -5.64
N CYS A 61 9.37 6.66 -5.66
CA CYS A 61 10.73 6.46 -6.14
C CYS A 61 10.71 5.48 -7.32
N THR A 62 11.25 5.88 -8.46
CA THR A 62 11.41 5.02 -9.64
C THR A 62 12.87 4.65 -9.85
N GLY A 63 13.11 3.50 -10.50
CA GLY A 63 14.47 3.06 -10.81
C GLY A 63 15.26 2.46 -9.64
N ALA A 64 14.59 2.17 -8.52
CA ALA A 64 15.21 1.48 -7.41
C ALA A 64 15.62 0.05 -7.81
N ASN A 65 16.87 -0.31 -7.52
CA ASN A 65 17.35 -1.69 -7.68
C ASN A 65 17.01 -2.53 -6.44
N ASN A 66 17.17 -3.85 -6.54
CA ASN A 66 16.84 -4.78 -5.46
C ASN A 66 17.60 -4.46 -4.17
N ALA A 67 18.89 -4.13 -4.24
CA ALA A 67 19.66 -3.81 -3.05
C ALA A 67 19.15 -2.57 -2.30
N PHE A 68 18.70 -1.55 -3.04
CA PHE A 68 18.08 -0.36 -2.44
C PHE A 68 16.73 -0.69 -1.79
N ILE A 69 15.91 -1.53 -2.45
CA ILE A 69 14.64 -2.01 -1.90
C ILE A 69 14.88 -2.84 -0.63
N ASP A 70 15.87 -3.75 -0.66
CA ASP A 70 16.22 -4.58 0.49
C ASP A 70 16.67 -3.75 1.70
N ASN A 71 17.46 -2.70 1.47
CA ASN A 71 17.87 -1.77 2.51
C ASN A 71 16.67 -0.98 3.07
N TYR A 72 15.71 -0.61 2.24
CA TYR A 72 14.50 0.07 2.68
C TYR A 72 13.62 -0.84 3.56
N ILE A 73 13.46 -2.11 3.16
CA ILE A 73 12.74 -3.12 3.96
C ILE A 73 13.43 -3.29 5.32
N GLU A 74 14.75 -3.42 5.32
CA GLU A 74 15.52 -3.50 6.58
C GLU A 74 15.30 -2.26 7.45
N ALA A 75 15.31 -1.06 6.87
CA ALA A 75 15.06 0.17 7.60
C ALA A 75 13.65 0.19 8.24
N ILE A 76 12.63 -0.32 7.55
CA ILE A 76 11.27 -0.47 8.11
C ILE A 76 11.29 -1.42 9.32
N ILE A 77 11.93 -2.58 9.19
CA ILE A 77 12.02 -3.58 10.28
C ILE A 77 12.77 -2.99 11.48
N VAL A 78 13.89 -2.31 11.24
CA VAL A 78 14.66 -1.62 12.30
C VAL A 78 13.81 -0.53 12.95
N GLN A 79 13.04 0.24 12.18
CA GLN A 79 12.13 1.25 12.71
C GLN A 79 11.05 0.61 13.60
N ALA A 80 10.43 -0.50 13.16
CA ALA A 80 9.46 -1.24 13.95
C ALA A 80 10.05 -1.67 15.29
N ARG A 81 11.26 -2.25 15.29
CA ARG A 81 12.01 -2.62 16.50
C ARG A 81 12.28 -1.43 17.41
N GLN A 82 12.71 -0.30 16.85
CA GLN A 82 13.04 0.92 17.61
C GLN A 82 11.82 1.59 18.25
N MET A 83 10.63 1.36 17.72
CA MET A 83 9.39 1.86 18.33
C MET A 83 9.17 1.29 19.74
N GLN A 84 9.72 0.11 20.05
CA GLN A 84 9.61 -0.56 21.37
C GLN A 84 8.18 -0.48 21.93
N LEU A 85 7.22 -0.85 21.10
CA LEU A 85 5.82 -0.88 21.51
C LEU A 85 5.59 -2.07 22.45
N ALA A 86 4.83 -1.85 23.52
CA ALA A 86 4.16 -2.94 24.22
C ALA A 86 3.10 -3.56 23.28
N PRO A 87 2.52 -4.72 23.58
CA PRO A 87 1.48 -5.30 22.74
C PRO A 87 0.37 -4.27 22.43
N VAL A 88 0.08 -4.08 21.15
CA VAL A 88 -0.92 -3.14 20.63
C VAL A 88 -2.10 -3.94 20.10
N ASP A 89 -3.31 -3.47 20.33
CA ASP A 89 -4.52 -4.00 19.69
C ASP A 89 -4.58 -3.54 18.22
N TRP A 90 -3.85 -4.25 17.36
CA TRP A 90 -3.85 -3.98 15.93
C TRP A 90 -5.16 -4.42 15.30
N ASP A 91 -5.92 -3.49 14.75
CA ASP A 91 -7.18 -3.76 14.04
C ASP A 91 -6.96 -4.25 12.61
N SER A 92 -6.03 -3.64 11.93
CA SER A 92 -5.78 -3.91 10.52
C SER A 92 -4.39 -3.47 10.06
N PHE A 93 -3.95 -4.02 8.93
CA PHE A 93 -2.67 -3.76 8.32
C PHE A 93 -2.81 -3.43 6.85
N THR A 94 -2.12 -2.40 6.36
CA THR A 94 -2.12 -2.05 4.94
C THR A 94 -0.71 -1.72 4.47
N ILE A 95 -0.35 -2.25 3.30
CA ILE A 95 0.82 -1.80 2.53
C ILE A 95 0.31 -1.05 1.30
N GLY A 96 0.66 0.23 1.23
CA GLY A 96 0.23 1.09 0.13
C GLY A 96 1.34 2.03 -0.34
N GLY A 97 0.98 3.02 -1.15
CA GLY A 97 1.88 4.07 -1.60
C GLY A 97 2.17 4.06 -3.09
N GLY A 98 3.35 3.64 -3.49
CA GLY A 98 3.73 3.46 -4.90
C GLY A 98 3.09 2.21 -5.51
N THR A 99 3.84 1.13 -5.53
CA THR A 99 3.36 -0.19 -5.98
C THR A 99 3.96 -1.28 -5.09
N PRO A 100 3.33 -1.64 -3.98
CA PRO A 100 3.85 -2.65 -3.06
C PRO A 100 4.19 -3.99 -3.71
N LEU A 101 3.38 -4.47 -4.67
CA LEU A 101 3.68 -5.69 -5.41
C LEU A 101 4.81 -5.54 -6.46
N LEU A 102 5.51 -4.41 -6.53
CA LEU A 102 6.80 -4.32 -7.20
C LEU A 102 7.84 -5.23 -6.51
N LEU A 103 7.72 -5.41 -5.21
CA LEU A 103 8.59 -6.30 -4.44
C LEU A 103 8.51 -7.72 -5.01
N ASN A 104 9.64 -8.42 -4.97
CA ASN A 104 9.65 -9.86 -5.25
C ASN A 104 9.12 -10.66 -4.05
N VAL A 105 8.90 -11.96 -4.25
CA VAL A 105 8.33 -12.87 -3.24
C VAL A 105 9.17 -12.88 -1.95
N GLY A 106 10.49 -12.96 -2.07
CA GLY A 106 11.39 -12.95 -0.90
C GLY A 106 11.32 -11.64 -0.12
N GLN A 107 11.23 -10.51 -0.83
CA GLN A 107 11.09 -9.17 -0.23
C GLN A 107 9.76 -9.01 0.50
N LEU A 108 8.66 -9.49 -0.11
CA LEU A 108 7.34 -9.48 0.52
C LEU A 108 7.33 -10.33 1.80
N LEU A 109 7.84 -11.55 1.75
CA LEU A 109 7.94 -12.43 2.92
C LEU A 109 8.76 -11.80 4.04
N ARG A 110 9.92 -11.23 3.70
CA ARG A 110 10.80 -10.59 4.68
C ARG A 110 10.11 -9.38 5.33
N LEU A 111 9.41 -8.55 4.54
CA LEU A 111 8.70 -7.39 5.07
C LEU A 111 7.58 -7.81 6.02
N PHE A 112 6.71 -8.75 5.60
CA PHE A 112 5.61 -9.22 6.44
C PHE A 112 6.13 -9.83 7.74
N ASN A 113 7.01 -10.84 7.65
CA ASN A 113 7.51 -11.53 8.84
C ASN A 113 8.26 -10.56 9.76
N GLY A 114 9.19 -9.76 9.23
CA GLY A 114 9.98 -8.85 10.03
C GLY A 114 9.15 -7.82 10.79
N VAL A 115 8.12 -7.23 10.16
CA VAL A 115 7.27 -6.24 10.81
C VAL A 115 6.31 -6.91 11.82
N PHE A 116 5.73 -8.06 11.46
CA PHE A 116 4.80 -8.78 12.34
C PHE A 116 5.51 -9.30 13.59
N ASP A 117 6.72 -9.81 13.44
CA ASP A 117 7.54 -10.29 14.57
C ASP A 117 7.93 -9.13 15.51
N GLU A 118 8.43 -8.01 14.96
CA GLU A 118 8.89 -6.88 15.78
C GLU A 118 7.76 -6.12 16.49
N LEU A 119 6.58 -6.02 15.87
CA LEU A 119 5.42 -5.33 16.43
C LEU A 119 4.41 -6.28 17.09
N GLN A 120 4.71 -7.58 17.12
CA GLN A 120 3.82 -8.62 17.68
C GLN A 120 2.40 -8.53 17.11
N VAL A 121 2.30 -8.40 15.78
CA VAL A 121 1.03 -8.28 15.07
C VAL A 121 0.37 -9.65 14.97
N ASP A 122 -0.90 -9.77 15.36
CA ASP A 122 -1.67 -11.00 15.19
C ASP A 122 -1.81 -11.33 13.69
N ALA A 123 -1.49 -12.58 13.34
CA ALA A 123 -1.57 -13.06 11.96
C ALA A 123 -3.00 -13.05 11.39
N HIS A 124 -4.03 -12.96 12.23
CA HIS A 124 -5.44 -13.01 11.83
C HIS A 124 -6.08 -11.65 11.61
N ILE A 125 -5.38 -10.53 11.86
CA ILE A 125 -5.93 -9.20 11.57
C ILE A 125 -6.26 -9.04 10.09
N PHE A 126 -7.15 -8.10 9.79
CA PHE A 126 -7.45 -7.74 8.40
C PHE A 126 -6.22 -7.14 7.70
N LYS A 127 -5.84 -7.70 6.55
CA LYS A 127 -4.68 -7.26 5.76
C LYS A 127 -5.08 -6.79 4.38
N ALA A 128 -4.58 -5.64 3.97
CA ALA A 128 -4.77 -5.08 2.65
C ALA A 128 -3.43 -4.74 1.98
N ILE A 129 -3.38 -4.83 0.65
CA ILE A 129 -2.20 -4.44 -0.13
C ILE A 129 -2.63 -3.79 -1.45
N GLU A 130 -1.83 -2.82 -1.90
CA GLU A 130 -2.03 -2.17 -3.19
C GLU A 130 -1.12 -2.79 -4.27
N THR A 131 -1.60 -2.78 -5.52
CA THR A 131 -0.85 -3.29 -6.66
C THR A 131 -1.18 -2.54 -7.97
N SER A 132 -0.43 -2.84 -9.01
CA SER A 132 -0.72 -2.47 -10.39
C SER A 132 -0.90 -3.74 -11.26
N PRO A 133 -1.59 -3.65 -12.42
CA PRO A 133 -1.76 -4.80 -13.30
C PRO A 133 -0.44 -5.44 -13.74
N SER A 134 0.61 -4.63 -13.96
CA SER A 134 1.93 -5.13 -14.39
C SER A 134 2.66 -5.93 -13.30
N ASP A 135 2.37 -5.65 -12.03
CA ASP A 135 3.07 -6.25 -10.89
C ASP A 135 2.28 -7.41 -10.26
N THR A 136 1.04 -7.64 -10.71
CA THR A 136 0.17 -8.72 -10.27
C THR A 136 0.49 -10.01 -11.04
N THR A 137 1.24 -10.91 -10.42
CA THR A 137 1.62 -12.23 -10.98
C THR A 137 0.99 -13.36 -10.20
N ALA A 138 0.80 -14.53 -10.83
CA ALA A 138 0.23 -15.71 -10.17
C ALA A 138 1.02 -16.10 -8.90
N GLU A 139 2.35 -16.07 -8.96
CA GLU A 139 3.22 -16.38 -7.83
C GLU A 139 2.98 -15.43 -6.64
N LYS A 140 2.88 -14.10 -6.91
CA LYS A 140 2.63 -13.12 -5.86
C LYS A 140 1.21 -13.24 -5.30
N VAL A 141 0.22 -13.48 -6.14
CA VAL A 141 -1.17 -13.68 -5.69
C VAL A 141 -1.28 -14.91 -4.79
N ALA A 142 -0.63 -16.03 -5.18
CA ALA A 142 -0.56 -17.22 -4.33
C ALA A 142 0.12 -16.93 -2.98
N LEU A 143 1.22 -16.14 -2.97
CA LEU A 143 1.87 -15.70 -1.74
C LEU A 143 0.92 -14.86 -0.86
N LEU A 144 0.19 -13.91 -1.44
CA LEU A 144 -0.76 -13.09 -0.69
C LEU A 144 -1.83 -13.94 0.00
N ARG A 145 -2.29 -15.02 -0.65
CA ARG A 145 -3.22 -15.99 -0.02
C ARG A 145 -2.55 -16.71 1.15
N GLN A 146 -1.32 -17.17 1.00
CA GLN A 146 -0.55 -17.80 2.09
C GLN A 146 -0.36 -16.86 3.28
N LEU A 147 -0.16 -15.57 3.04
CA LEU A 147 -0.05 -14.52 4.05
C LEU A 147 -1.41 -14.10 4.62
N ALA A 148 -2.50 -14.74 4.20
CA ALA A 148 -3.87 -14.42 4.57
C ALA A 148 -4.20 -12.93 4.35
N VAL A 149 -3.76 -12.35 3.23
CA VAL A 149 -4.18 -11.00 2.80
C VAL A 149 -5.65 -11.06 2.41
N ASN A 150 -6.47 -10.20 2.96
CA ASN A 150 -7.92 -10.19 2.78
C ASN A 150 -8.36 -9.32 1.59
N ARG A 151 -7.62 -8.26 1.29
CA ARG A 151 -7.96 -7.31 0.22
C ARG A 151 -6.75 -6.93 -0.61
N VAL A 152 -6.91 -7.02 -1.93
CA VAL A 152 -5.96 -6.50 -2.92
C VAL A 152 -6.61 -5.36 -3.68
N SER A 153 -6.05 -4.14 -3.57
CA SER A 153 -6.50 -2.97 -4.31
C SER A 153 -5.63 -2.80 -5.55
N ILE A 154 -6.23 -2.87 -6.74
CA ILE A 154 -5.50 -2.78 -8.00
C ILE A 154 -5.78 -1.46 -8.72
N GLY A 155 -4.71 -0.72 -9.02
CA GLY A 155 -4.78 0.54 -9.75
C GLY A 155 -4.86 0.33 -11.28
N VAL A 156 -6.04 0.11 -11.81
CA VAL A 156 -6.26 -0.09 -13.27
C VAL A 156 -6.35 1.24 -14.00
N GLN A 157 -7.12 2.19 -13.53
CA GLN A 157 -7.42 3.54 -14.03
C GLN A 157 -8.31 3.56 -15.27
N SER A 158 -8.04 2.76 -16.30
CA SER A 158 -8.84 2.63 -17.52
C SER A 158 -8.66 1.25 -18.16
N PHE A 159 -9.62 0.85 -18.99
CA PHE A 159 -9.54 -0.29 -19.91
C PHE A 159 -9.37 0.15 -21.37
N ASN A 160 -9.03 1.41 -21.61
CA ASN A 160 -8.73 1.96 -22.91
C ASN A 160 -7.23 2.25 -23.01
N ASP A 161 -6.55 1.65 -23.98
CA ASP A 161 -5.09 1.77 -24.12
C ASP A 161 -4.63 3.21 -24.46
N LEU A 162 -5.45 4.01 -25.15
CA LEU A 162 -5.14 5.43 -25.43
C LEU A 162 -5.19 6.26 -24.15
N GLU A 163 -6.18 6.02 -23.29
CA GLU A 163 -6.29 6.68 -21.99
C GLU A 163 -5.13 6.25 -21.07
N LEU A 164 -4.81 4.96 -21.04
CA LEU A 164 -3.68 4.44 -20.27
C LEU A 164 -2.36 5.09 -20.72
N ALA A 165 -2.13 5.23 -22.02
CA ALA A 165 -0.96 5.91 -22.57
C ALA A 165 -0.92 7.41 -22.16
N THR A 166 -2.05 8.11 -22.23
CA THR A 166 -2.18 9.51 -21.81
C THR A 166 -1.88 9.68 -20.31
N LEU A 167 -2.29 8.71 -19.49
CA LEU A 167 -2.02 8.67 -18.06
C LEU A 167 -0.60 8.17 -17.70
N HIS A 168 0.23 7.89 -18.70
CA HIS A 168 1.57 7.28 -18.54
C HIS A 168 1.54 5.96 -17.75
N ARG A 169 0.50 5.13 -17.98
CA ARG A 169 0.43 3.79 -17.41
C ARG A 169 1.24 2.80 -18.25
N ARG A 170 1.92 1.88 -17.57
CA ARG A 170 2.78 0.88 -18.26
C ARG A 170 2.03 -0.38 -18.69
N HIS A 171 0.86 -0.63 -18.11
CA HIS A 171 0.03 -1.78 -18.47
C HIS A 171 -0.94 -1.43 -19.59
N SER A 172 -1.36 -2.46 -20.33
CA SER A 172 -2.45 -2.40 -21.31
C SER A 172 -3.78 -2.83 -20.68
N ALA A 173 -4.90 -2.60 -21.39
CA ALA A 173 -6.21 -3.14 -21.04
C ALA A 173 -6.16 -4.68 -20.89
N THR A 174 -5.45 -5.37 -21.79
CA THR A 174 -5.25 -6.84 -21.71
C THR A 174 -4.53 -7.25 -20.42
N ASN A 175 -3.48 -6.52 -20.01
CA ASN A 175 -2.81 -6.77 -18.73
C ASN A 175 -3.75 -6.57 -17.53
N ALA A 176 -4.60 -5.52 -17.59
CA ALA A 176 -5.58 -5.25 -16.54
C ALA A 176 -6.57 -6.41 -16.40
N HIS A 177 -7.16 -6.88 -17.50
CA HIS A 177 -8.07 -8.03 -17.47
C HIS A 177 -7.41 -9.29 -16.92
N ARG A 178 -6.19 -9.62 -17.38
CA ARG A 178 -5.44 -10.77 -16.88
C ARG A 178 -5.17 -10.68 -15.36
N ALA A 179 -4.76 -9.52 -14.88
CA ALA A 179 -4.50 -9.32 -13.46
C ALA A 179 -5.78 -9.48 -12.62
N LEU A 180 -6.90 -8.95 -13.10
CA LEU A 180 -8.20 -9.12 -12.45
C LEU A 180 -8.64 -10.58 -12.43
N GLU A 181 -8.48 -11.32 -13.52
CA GLU A 181 -8.78 -12.76 -13.53
C GLU A 181 -7.94 -13.55 -12.52
N LEU A 182 -6.65 -13.25 -12.40
CA LEU A 182 -5.80 -13.89 -11.39
C LEU A 182 -6.30 -13.61 -9.97
N LEU A 183 -6.66 -12.34 -9.69
CA LEU A 183 -7.18 -11.97 -8.37
C LEU A 183 -8.54 -12.61 -8.11
N ARG A 184 -9.46 -12.61 -9.08
CA ARG A 184 -10.79 -13.21 -8.93
C ARG A 184 -10.71 -14.69 -8.58
N ARG A 185 -9.88 -15.46 -9.26
CA ARG A 185 -9.70 -16.90 -8.97
C ARG A 185 -9.29 -17.21 -7.54
N GLU A 186 -8.58 -16.29 -6.90
CA GLU A 186 -8.02 -16.50 -5.56
C GLU A 186 -8.81 -15.78 -4.46
N TYR A 187 -9.67 -14.81 -4.79
CA TYR A 187 -10.36 -13.94 -3.85
C TYR A 187 -11.89 -13.88 -4.02
N GLU A 188 -12.46 -14.55 -5.04
CA GLU A 188 -13.90 -14.74 -5.13
C GLU A 188 -14.25 -16.07 -4.45
N ASP A 189 -14.88 -15.99 -3.29
CA ASP A 189 -15.70 -17.01 -2.65
C ASP A 189 -17.18 -16.59 -2.71
#